data_fc29bdec1037237f08a5ab1946babfd2
#
_entry.id   fc29bdec1037237f08a5ab1946babfd2
#
_cell.length_a   1.000
_cell.length_b   1.000
_cell.length_c   1.000
_cell.angle_alpha   90.00
_cell.angle_beta   90.00
_cell.angle_gamma   90.00
#
_symmetry.space_group_name_H-M   'P 1'
#
loop_
_entity.id
_entity.type
_entity.pdbx_description
1 polymer ?
#
loop_
_entity_poly.entity_id
_entity_poly.type
_entity_poly.pdbx_seq_one_letter_code
_entity_poly.pdbx_strand_id
1 'polypeptide(L)'
;VEPTIVMRLGRRAQPQGRDVLLDHVLLTIDGERQEIASRLHDGPQQLMTAIRLLADGAQHALETGQIEQAGRTLERLQQLTMEAADELRRLSGSLHPVALEQSGLVQALAALTETLQDEHGIAAHLTAPAERSSRDNAHDAAVYMIARETAVSAARAGATSVAIELTQGYRSLQLRIETRGGDDPDPAVALLLHERAVRIGGTLEVTGQDPTVVTLTAPLP
;
A
#
# COMPACT_ATOMS: atom_id res chain seq x y z
N VAL A 1 20.57 -0.75 -30.74
CA VAL A 1 21.05 0.04 -29.59
C VAL A 1 19.87 0.85 -29.11
N GLU A 2 19.11 0.35 -28.14
CA GLU A 2 17.97 1.04 -27.54
C GLU A 2 18.47 2.14 -26.61
N PRO A 3 17.82 3.31 -26.58
CA PRO A 3 18.19 4.38 -25.67
C PRO A 3 17.76 4.04 -24.25
N THR A 4 18.70 3.64 -23.42
CA THR A 4 18.51 3.55 -21.96
C THR A 4 18.29 4.97 -21.44
N ILE A 5 17.05 5.33 -21.13
CA ILE A 5 16.75 6.58 -20.42
C ILE A 5 17.09 6.34 -18.95
N VAL A 6 18.35 6.58 -18.60
CA VAL A 6 18.77 6.70 -17.21
C VAL A 6 18.34 8.10 -16.75
N MET A 7 17.21 8.20 -16.09
CA MET A 7 16.84 9.42 -15.36
C MET A 7 17.77 9.58 -14.15
N ARG A 8 19.00 10.00 -14.37
CA ARG A 8 19.85 10.58 -13.34
C ARG A 8 19.29 11.97 -13.03
N LEU A 9 18.43 12.09 -12.04
CA LEU A 9 18.11 13.36 -11.42
C LEU A 9 19.38 13.91 -10.74
N GLY A 10 20.28 14.44 -11.58
CA GLY A 10 21.47 15.13 -11.14
C GLY A 10 21.09 16.43 -10.42
N ARG A 11 21.83 16.75 -9.36
CA ARG A 11 21.77 17.93 -8.50
C ARG A 11 21.77 19.27 -9.25
N ARG A 12 20.76 19.62 -10.05
CA ARG A 12 20.47 20.98 -10.54
C ARG A 12 19.16 20.96 -11.34
N ALA A 13 18.02 20.76 -10.66
CA ALA A 13 16.75 21.22 -11.21
C ALA A 13 16.69 22.74 -11.05
N GLN A 14 16.34 23.45 -12.13
CA GLN A 14 16.10 24.90 -12.08
C GLN A 14 14.96 25.21 -11.09
N PRO A 15 15.01 26.33 -10.33
CA PRO A 15 14.04 26.62 -9.26
C PRO A 15 12.57 26.57 -9.70
N GLN A 16 12.24 26.95 -10.91
CA GLN A 16 10.88 26.96 -11.45
C GLN A 16 10.26 25.56 -11.68
N GLY A 17 11.07 24.54 -12.00
CA GLY A 17 10.59 23.16 -12.13
C GLY A 17 10.35 22.50 -10.79
N ARG A 18 11.04 22.94 -9.74
CA ARG A 18 10.91 22.39 -8.38
C ARG A 18 9.61 22.84 -7.71
N ASP A 19 9.20 24.08 -7.93
CA ASP A 19 7.96 24.61 -7.35
C ASP A 19 6.72 23.96 -7.98
N VAL A 20 6.69 23.76 -9.29
CA VAL A 20 5.59 23.05 -9.99
C VAL A 20 5.51 21.57 -9.56
N LEU A 21 6.64 20.90 -9.35
CA LEU A 21 6.69 19.53 -8.86
C LEU A 21 6.25 19.45 -7.40
N LEU A 22 6.63 20.40 -6.55
CA LEU A 22 6.19 20.47 -5.16
C LEU A 22 4.67 20.70 -5.06
N ASP A 23 4.10 21.59 -5.87
CA ASP A 23 2.67 21.81 -5.93
C ASP A 23 1.93 20.56 -6.39
N HIS A 24 2.46 19.84 -7.37
CA HIS A 24 1.86 18.58 -7.83
C HIS A 24 1.93 17.48 -6.76
N VAL A 25 3.05 17.34 -6.05
CA VAL A 25 3.20 16.40 -4.93
C VAL A 25 2.25 16.75 -3.79
N LEU A 26 2.08 18.04 -3.47
CA LEU A 26 1.13 18.49 -2.45
C LEU A 26 -0.31 18.17 -2.84
N LEU A 27 -0.69 18.40 -4.10
CA LEU A 27 -2.02 18.05 -4.61
C LEU A 27 -2.27 16.54 -4.59
N THR A 28 -1.26 15.73 -4.87
CA THR A 28 -1.36 14.26 -4.81
C THR A 28 -1.55 13.79 -3.36
N ILE A 29 -0.78 14.35 -2.41
CA ILE A 29 -0.91 14.05 -0.97
C ILE A 29 -2.28 14.50 -0.43
N ASP A 30 -2.76 15.67 -0.82
CA ASP A 30 -4.08 16.15 -0.41
C ASP A 30 -5.20 15.30 -1.03
N GLY A 31 -5.03 14.86 -2.28
CA GLY A 31 -5.96 13.92 -2.93
C GLY A 31 -6.02 12.56 -2.21
N GLU A 32 -4.87 11.99 -1.83
CA GLU A 32 -4.82 10.74 -1.05
C GLU A 32 -5.46 10.92 0.34
N ARG A 33 -5.19 12.03 1.03
CA ARG A 33 -5.82 12.34 2.33
C ARG A 33 -7.34 12.44 2.20
N GLN A 34 -7.83 13.06 1.13
CA GLN A 34 -9.25 13.22 0.88
C GLN A 34 -9.93 11.90 0.49
N GLU A 35 -9.24 11.04 -0.28
CA GLU A 35 -9.70 9.68 -0.59
C GLU A 35 -9.77 8.81 0.67
N ILE A 36 -8.75 8.86 1.53
CA ILE A 36 -8.74 8.17 2.82
C ILE A 36 -9.87 8.68 3.72
N ALA A 37 -10.05 9.99 3.82
CA ALA A 37 -11.13 10.58 4.62
C ALA A 37 -12.51 10.17 4.11
N SER A 38 -12.71 10.13 2.79
CA SER A 38 -13.96 9.67 2.18
C SER A 38 -14.20 8.18 2.45
N ARG A 39 -13.19 7.33 2.27
CA ARG A 39 -13.28 5.89 2.55
C ARG A 39 -13.55 5.58 4.03
N LEU A 40 -12.95 6.34 4.95
CA LEU A 40 -13.23 6.24 6.39
C LEU A 40 -14.67 6.66 6.72
N HIS A 41 -15.16 7.68 6.03
CA HIS A 41 -16.51 8.19 6.23
C HIS A 41 -17.58 7.27 5.63
N ASP A 42 -17.37 6.77 4.42
CA ASP A 42 -18.42 6.06 3.66
C ASP A 42 -18.52 4.58 4.02
N GLY A 43 -17.44 3.95 4.46
CA GLY A 43 -17.43 2.54 4.86
C GLY A 43 -17.68 2.32 6.36
N PRO A 44 -16.67 2.53 7.22
CA PRO A 44 -16.76 2.19 8.64
C PRO A 44 -17.84 2.95 9.42
N GLN A 45 -18.08 4.23 9.10
CA GLN A 45 -19.10 5.00 9.80
C GLN A 45 -20.53 4.49 9.51
N GLN A 46 -20.81 4.10 8.27
CA GLN A 46 -22.09 3.50 7.91
C GLN A 46 -22.29 2.16 8.61
N LEU A 47 -21.27 1.30 8.65
CA LEU A 47 -21.30 0.03 9.36
C LEU A 47 -21.52 0.23 10.87
N MET A 48 -20.82 1.18 11.50
CA MET A 48 -21.00 1.50 12.92
C MET A 48 -22.42 2.02 13.21
N THR A 49 -23.02 2.80 12.32
CA THR A 49 -24.38 3.26 12.44
C THR A 49 -25.36 2.09 12.34
N ALA A 50 -25.17 1.17 11.40
CA ALA A 50 -26.01 -0.03 11.27
C ALA A 50 -25.87 -0.97 12.48
N ILE A 51 -24.66 -1.17 12.99
CA ILE A 51 -24.38 -1.95 14.21
C ILE A 51 -25.17 -1.37 15.40
N ARG A 52 -25.12 -0.04 15.60
CA ARG A 52 -25.87 0.62 16.68
C ARG A 52 -27.38 0.41 16.54
N LEU A 53 -27.93 0.60 15.34
CA LEU A 53 -29.37 0.41 15.12
C LEU A 53 -29.81 -1.04 15.37
N LEU A 54 -29.00 -2.03 15.00
CA LEU A 54 -29.28 -3.43 15.29
C LEU A 54 -29.19 -3.73 16.79
N ALA A 55 -28.22 -3.14 17.50
CA ALA A 55 -28.13 -3.30 18.94
C ALA A 55 -29.38 -2.74 19.66
N ASP A 56 -29.81 -1.52 19.29
CA ASP A 56 -31.02 -0.90 19.80
C ASP A 56 -32.28 -1.78 19.48
N GLY A 57 -32.33 -2.33 18.25
CA GLY A 57 -33.43 -3.24 17.84
C GLY A 57 -33.47 -4.58 18.61
N ALA A 58 -32.28 -5.16 18.85
CA ALA A 58 -32.16 -6.39 19.66
C ALA A 58 -32.58 -6.14 21.10
N GLN A 59 -32.17 -5.02 21.69
CA GLN A 59 -32.59 -4.63 23.03
C GLN A 59 -34.13 -4.49 23.13
N HIS A 60 -34.74 -3.77 22.20
CA HIS A 60 -36.20 -3.60 22.17
C HIS A 60 -36.95 -4.93 22.01
N ALA A 61 -36.43 -5.83 21.16
CA ALA A 61 -37.02 -7.15 20.99
C ALA A 61 -36.97 -7.98 22.29
N LEU A 62 -35.88 -7.85 23.06
CA LEU A 62 -35.78 -8.50 24.38
C LEU A 62 -36.78 -7.93 25.38
N GLU A 63 -36.90 -6.59 25.44
CA GLU A 63 -37.84 -5.90 26.33
C GLU A 63 -39.34 -6.26 26.05
N THR A 64 -39.61 -6.54 24.77
CA THR A 64 -40.96 -6.93 24.31
C THR A 64 -41.20 -8.46 24.29
N GLY A 65 -40.24 -9.26 24.77
CA GLY A 65 -40.35 -10.72 24.85
C GLY A 65 -40.18 -11.44 23.50
N GLN A 66 -39.73 -10.77 22.46
CA GLN A 66 -39.52 -11.33 21.10
C GLN A 66 -38.14 -12.00 20.98
N ILE A 67 -37.94 -13.10 21.73
CA ILE A 67 -36.63 -13.73 21.91
C ILE A 67 -36.01 -14.21 20.58
N GLU A 68 -36.80 -14.83 19.68
CA GLU A 68 -36.30 -15.30 18.39
C GLU A 68 -35.85 -14.13 17.48
N GLN A 69 -36.56 -13.02 17.51
CA GLN A 69 -36.20 -11.84 16.75
C GLN A 69 -34.91 -11.20 17.30
N ALA A 70 -34.78 -11.12 18.62
CA ALA A 70 -33.55 -10.66 19.25
C ALA A 70 -32.36 -11.54 18.85
N GLY A 71 -32.53 -12.88 18.83
CA GLY A 71 -31.47 -13.80 18.38
C GLY A 71 -31.00 -13.54 16.96
N ARG A 72 -31.94 -13.46 16.01
CA ARG A 72 -31.61 -13.14 14.59
C ARG A 72 -30.92 -11.77 14.43
N THR A 73 -31.36 -10.80 15.22
CA THR A 73 -30.76 -9.45 15.17
C THR A 73 -29.34 -9.45 15.72
N LEU A 74 -29.08 -10.22 16.78
CA LEU A 74 -27.71 -10.37 17.33
C LEU A 74 -26.79 -11.12 16.38
N GLU A 75 -27.26 -12.17 15.68
CA GLU A 75 -26.47 -12.84 14.64
C GLU A 75 -26.05 -11.86 13.52
N ARG A 76 -27.00 -11.05 13.06
CA ARG A 76 -26.71 -10.02 12.04
C ARG A 76 -25.74 -8.96 12.53
N LEU A 77 -25.85 -8.57 13.80
CA LEU A 77 -24.92 -7.61 14.44
C LEU A 77 -23.53 -8.18 14.51
N GLN A 78 -23.35 -9.46 14.87
CA GLN A 78 -22.05 -10.13 14.89
C GLN A 78 -21.41 -10.12 13.49
N GLN A 79 -22.18 -10.47 12.47
CA GLN A 79 -21.70 -10.48 11.08
C GLN A 79 -21.24 -9.09 10.65
N LEU A 80 -22.04 -8.03 10.86
CA LEU A 80 -21.66 -6.66 10.52
C LEU A 80 -20.46 -6.15 11.31
N THR A 81 -20.29 -6.61 12.54
CA THR A 81 -19.12 -6.26 13.35
C THR A 81 -17.84 -6.87 12.74
N MET A 82 -17.91 -8.10 12.24
CA MET A 82 -16.79 -8.74 11.54
C MET A 82 -16.47 -8.00 10.22
N GLU A 83 -17.50 -7.70 9.43
CA GLU A 83 -17.35 -6.91 8.19
C GLU A 83 -16.69 -5.53 8.46
N ALA A 84 -17.12 -4.83 9.51
CA ALA A 84 -16.54 -3.55 9.91
C ALA A 84 -15.07 -3.67 10.37
N ALA A 85 -14.75 -4.73 11.11
CA ALA A 85 -13.38 -5.00 11.53
C ALA A 85 -12.44 -5.28 10.34
N ASP A 86 -12.92 -6.04 9.35
CA ASP A 86 -12.17 -6.35 8.14
C ASP A 86 -11.99 -5.11 7.26
N GLU A 87 -13.00 -4.26 7.15
CA GLU A 87 -12.90 -2.98 6.43
C GLU A 87 -11.90 -2.05 7.11
N LEU A 88 -11.93 -1.92 8.43
CA LEU A 88 -10.95 -1.15 9.19
C LEU A 88 -9.53 -1.70 9.05
N ARG A 89 -9.34 -3.03 8.99
CA ARG A 89 -8.02 -3.63 8.71
C ARG A 89 -7.53 -3.29 7.33
N ARG A 90 -8.40 -3.36 6.30
CA ARG A 90 -8.06 -2.94 4.93
C ARG A 90 -7.62 -1.47 4.86
N LEU A 91 -8.38 -0.58 5.46
CA LEU A 91 -8.06 0.85 5.53
C LEU A 91 -6.78 1.13 6.32
N SER A 92 -6.60 0.48 7.47
CA SER A 92 -5.40 0.60 8.29
C SER A 92 -4.16 0.05 7.57
N GLY A 93 -4.28 -1.06 6.85
CA GLY A 93 -3.22 -1.63 6.01
C GLY A 93 -2.79 -0.70 4.87
N SER A 94 -3.66 0.20 4.43
CA SER A 94 -3.32 1.22 3.45
C SER A 94 -2.54 2.40 4.05
N LEU A 95 -2.66 2.66 5.35
CA LEU A 95 -2.04 3.80 6.06
C LEU A 95 -0.75 3.41 6.78
N HIS A 96 -0.75 2.25 7.42
CA HIS A 96 0.41 1.70 8.12
C HIS A 96 0.30 0.18 8.12
N PRO A 97 1.28 -0.55 7.57
CA PRO A 97 1.13 -2.00 7.42
C PRO A 97 1.22 -2.68 8.79
N VAL A 98 0.06 -2.97 9.39
CA VAL A 98 -0.02 -3.74 10.64
C VAL A 98 0.71 -5.08 10.49
N ALA A 99 0.66 -5.67 9.29
CA ALA A 99 1.43 -6.87 8.96
C ALA A 99 2.94 -6.65 9.11
N LEU A 100 3.46 -5.44 8.85
CA LEU A 100 4.87 -5.13 9.00
C LEU A 100 5.31 -5.16 10.47
N GLU A 101 4.51 -4.61 11.37
CA GLU A 101 4.82 -4.60 12.82
C GLU A 101 4.71 -5.99 13.44
N GLN A 102 3.69 -6.76 13.05
CA GLN A 102 3.41 -8.07 13.62
C GLN A 102 4.26 -9.19 13.02
N SER A 103 4.45 -9.18 11.71
CA SER A 103 5.01 -10.30 10.97
C SER A 103 6.30 -9.97 10.19
N GLY A 104 6.64 -8.68 10.07
CA GLY A 104 7.84 -8.18 9.38
C GLY A 104 7.67 -8.01 7.87
N LEU A 105 8.72 -7.47 7.23
CA LEU A 105 8.68 -6.99 5.84
C LEU A 105 8.30 -8.07 4.82
N VAL A 106 8.84 -9.29 4.96
CA VAL A 106 8.57 -10.38 4.00
C VAL A 106 7.10 -10.75 3.99
N GLN A 107 6.49 -10.88 5.17
CA GLN A 107 5.06 -11.21 5.29
C GLN A 107 4.17 -10.05 4.82
N ALA A 108 4.58 -8.81 5.08
CA ALA A 108 3.86 -7.65 4.58
C ALA A 108 3.90 -7.57 3.04
N LEU A 109 5.03 -7.88 2.41
CA LEU A 109 5.14 -7.97 0.95
C LEU A 109 4.34 -9.14 0.36
N ALA A 110 4.26 -10.28 1.06
CA ALA A 110 3.41 -11.39 0.65
C ALA A 110 1.93 -10.98 0.67
N ALA A 111 1.46 -10.36 1.75
CA ALA A 111 0.10 -9.83 1.82
C ALA A 111 -0.20 -8.77 0.74
N LEU A 112 0.81 -7.95 0.37
CA LEU A 112 0.66 -7.01 -0.75
C LEU A 112 0.42 -7.75 -2.07
N THR A 113 1.14 -8.84 -2.36
CA THR A 113 0.92 -9.62 -3.60
C THR A 113 -0.46 -10.27 -3.63
N GLU A 114 -0.97 -10.76 -2.52
CA GLU A 114 -2.34 -11.26 -2.40
C GLU A 114 -3.37 -10.15 -2.68
N THR A 115 -3.19 -8.98 -2.06
CA THR A 115 -4.07 -7.81 -2.31
C THR A 115 -4.08 -7.40 -3.78
N LEU A 116 -2.93 -7.37 -4.46
CA LEU A 116 -2.84 -7.04 -5.87
C LEU A 116 -3.59 -8.05 -6.76
N GLN A 117 -3.57 -9.33 -6.41
CA GLN A 117 -4.33 -10.37 -7.12
C GLN A 117 -5.83 -10.23 -6.87
N ASP A 118 -6.24 -10.03 -5.63
CA ASP A 118 -7.65 -10.03 -5.23
C ASP A 118 -8.38 -8.74 -5.61
N GLU A 119 -7.76 -7.57 -5.40
CA GLU A 119 -8.41 -6.27 -5.63
C GLU A 119 -8.20 -5.73 -7.05
N HIS A 120 -7.06 -6.03 -7.68
CA HIS A 120 -6.72 -5.49 -9.00
C HIS A 120 -6.72 -6.55 -10.10
N GLY A 121 -6.83 -7.84 -9.77
CA GLY A 121 -6.88 -8.94 -10.75
C GLY A 121 -5.58 -9.12 -11.54
N ILE A 122 -4.44 -8.61 -11.04
CA ILE A 122 -3.14 -8.71 -11.71
C ILE A 122 -2.32 -9.88 -11.16
N ALA A 123 -1.53 -10.52 -12.02
CA ALA A 123 -0.62 -11.57 -11.58
C ALA A 123 0.50 -10.97 -10.74
N ALA A 124 0.53 -11.26 -9.43
CA ALA A 124 1.57 -10.77 -8.53
C ALA A 124 2.39 -11.92 -7.95
N HIS A 125 3.70 -11.73 -7.85
CA HIS A 125 4.62 -12.73 -7.32
C HIS A 125 5.69 -12.10 -6.44
N LEU A 126 6.02 -12.79 -5.33
CA LEU A 126 7.09 -12.40 -4.41
C LEU A 126 8.19 -13.43 -4.38
N THR A 127 9.43 -12.97 -4.53
CA THR A 127 10.64 -13.71 -4.22
C THR A 127 11.38 -13.01 -3.09
N ALA A 128 11.53 -13.67 -1.95
CA ALA A 128 12.18 -13.09 -0.78
C ALA A 128 12.94 -14.14 0.01
N PRO A 129 13.96 -13.77 0.83
CA PRO A 129 14.62 -14.69 1.72
C PRO A 129 13.68 -15.21 2.80
N ALA A 130 13.82 -16.46 3.22
CA ALA A 130 12.98 -17.07 4.24
C ALA A 130 13.09 -16.35 5.59
N GLU A 131 14.27 -15.83 5.92
CA GLU A 131 14.53 -15.06 7.14
C GLU A 131 15.38 -13.83 6.84
N ARG A 132 15.15 -12.75 7.60
CA ARG A 132 15.96 -11.54 7.56
C ARG A 132 16.76 -11.39 8.85
N SER A 133 18.04 -11.06 8.71
CA SER A 133 18.97 -10.93 9.84
C SER A 133 18.86 -9.61 10.61
N SER A 134 18.15 -8.61 10.07
CA SER A 134 17.94 -7.30 10.71
C SER A 134 16.49 -6.85 10.57
N ARG A 135 15.96 -6.23 11.64
CA ARG A 135 14.65 -5.59 11.65
C ARG A 135 14.82 -4.17 12.19
N ASP A 136 14.56 -3.21 11.32
CA ASP A 136 14.40 -1.80 11.67
C ASP A 136 13.03 -1.36 11.14
N ASN A 137 12.12 -1.05 12.04
CA ASN A 137 10.74 -0.74 11.69
C ASN A 137 10.65 0.46 10.73
N ALA A 138 11.48 1.48 10.90
CA ALA A 138 11.44 2.66 10.05
C ALA A 138 11.99 2.37 8.64
N HIS A 139 13.08 1.59 8.57
CA HIS A 139 13.68 1.15 7.32
C HIS A 139 12.75 0.21 6.57
N ASP A 140 12.22 -0.81 7.25
CA ASP A 140 11.29 -1.77 6.68
C ASP A 140 9.99 -1.11 6.19
N ALA A 141 9.48 -0.11 6.93
CA ALA A 141 8.32 0.67 6.52
C ALA A 141 8.59 1.45 5.22
N ALA A 142 9.75 2.09 5.08
CA ALA A 142 10.11 2.79 3.86
C ALA A 142 10.22 1.85 2.65
N VAL A 143 10.85 0.68 2.83
CA VAL A 143 10.96 -0.36 1.78
C VAL A 143 9.58 -0.88 1.37
N TYR A 144 8.73 -1.19 2.33
CA TYR A 144 7.36 -1.62 2.06
C TYR A 144 6.55 -0.56 1.32
N MET A 145 6.62 0.71 1.75
CA MET A 145 5.89 1.80 1.09
C MET A 145 6.36 2.02 -0.35
N ILE A 146 7.66 1.88 -0.62
CA ILE A 146 8.17 1.92 -1.99
C ILE A 146 7.60 0.77 -2.83
N ALA A 147 7.58 -0.46 -2.29
CA ALA A 147 6.99 -1.60 -2.97
C ALA A 147 5.50 -1.38 -3.29
N ARG A 148 4.74 -0.94 -2.29
CA ARG A 148 3.30 -0.72 -2.39
C ARG A 148 2.97 0.38 -3.41
N GLU A 149 3.59 1.55 -3.29
CA GLU A 149 3.35 2.69 -4.20
C GLU A 149 3.68 2.31 -5.65
N THR A 150 4.81 1.63 -5.87
CA THR A 150 5.19 1.15 -7.20
C THR A 150 4.15 0.17 -7.76
N ALA A 151 3.77 -0.85 -6.98
CA ALA A 151 2.87 -1.90 -7.43
C ALA A 151 1.44 -1.40 -7.66
N VAL A 152 0.91 -0.56 -6.75
CA VAL A 152 -0.44 0.01 -6.86
C VAL A 152 -0.51 1.03 -8.00
N SER A 153 0.53 1.86 -8.19
CA SER A 153 0.60 2.79 -9.32
C SER A 153 0.60 2.03 -10.65
N ALA A 154 1.40 0.96 -10.76
CA ALA A 154 1.43 0.11 -11.94
C ALA A 154 0.07 -0.56 -12.20
N ALA A 155 -0.60 -1.06 -11.16
CA ALA A 155 -1.94 -1.64 -11.28
C ALA A 155 -2.97 -0.63 -11.82
N ARG A 156 -2.95 0.60 -11.31
CA ARG A 156 -3.81 1.69 -11.78
C ARG A 156 -3.49 2.11 -13.22
N ALA A 157 -2.23 1.99 -13.64
CA ALA A 157 -1.77 2.26 -15.00
C ALA A 157 -2.07 1.10 -15.97
N GLY A 158 -2.74 0.02 -15.53
CA GLY A 158 -3.14 -1.10 -16.37
C GLY A 158 -2.09 -2.21 -16.49
N ALA A 159 -1.15 -2.31 -15.56
CA ALA A 159 -0.20 -3.42 -15.54
C ALA A 159 -0.92 -4.77 -15.44
N THR A 160 -0.40 -5.77 -16.13
CA THR A 160 -0.92 -7.14 -16.14
C THR A 160 -0.21 -8.05 -15.15
N SER A 161 1.04 -7.72 -14.80
CA SER A 161 1.79 -8.47 -13.79
C SER A 161 2.77 -7.58 -13.01
N VAL A 162 3.02 -7.99 -11.76
CA VAL A 162 4.00 -7.39 -10.86
C VAL A 162 4.84 -8.50 -10.22
N ALA A 163 6.16 -8.43 -10.38
CA ALA A 163 7.09 -9.29 -9.68
C ALA A 163 7.91 -8.47 -8.68
N ILE A 164 7.88 -8.87 -7.42
CA ILE A 164 8.62 -8.24 -6.32
C ILE A 164 9.74 -9.20 -5.91
N GLU A 165 10.95 -8.72 -5.92
CA GLU A 165 12.13 -9.46 -5.46
C GLU A 165 12.84 -8.68 -4.35
N LEU A 166 12.96 -9.30 -3.19
CA LEU A 166 13.70 -8.77 -2.05
C LEU A 166 14.94 -9.61 -1.82
N THR A 167 16.11 -8.99 -1.88
CA THR A 167 17.37 -9.66 -1.59
C THR A 167 18.11 -8.92 -0.49
N GLN A 168 18.78 -9.67 0.38
CA GLN A 168 19.57 -9.14 1.47
C GLN A 168 21.01 -9.61 1.33
N GLY A 169 21.92 -8.65 1.13
CA GLY A 169 23.35 -8.87 1.20
C GLY A 169 23.90 -8.65 2.62
N TYR A 170 25.21 -8.64 2.75
CA TYR A 170 25.89 -8.45 4.06
C TYR A 170 25.67 -7.04 4.65
N ARG A 171 25.62 -6.01 3.83
CA ARG A 171 25.50 -4.59 4.22
C ARG A 171 24.43 -3.81 3.48
N SER A 172 23.66 -4.46 2.62
CA SER A 172 22.65 -3.82 1.80
C SER A 172 21.43 -4.69 1.62
N LEU A 173 20.29 -4.03 1.50
CA LEU A 173 19.04 -4.59 1.05
C LEU A 173 18.78 -4.10 -0.36
N GLN A 174 18.31 -4.97 -1.23
CA GLN A 174 17.82 -4.61 -2.55
C GLN A 174 16.38 -5.06 -2.71
N LEU A 175 15.52 -4.14 -3.14
CA LEU A 175 14.17 -4.40 -3.57
C LEU A 175 14.09 -4.11 -5.07
N ARG A 176 13.72 -5.11 -5.86
CA ARG A 176 13.49 -5.00 -7.29
C ARG A 176 12.02 -5.29 -7.58
N ILE A 177 11.39 -4.39 -8.31
CA ILE A 177 9.99 -4.52 -8.70
C ILE A 177 9.96 -4.42 -10.22
N GLU A 178 9.46 -5.48 -10.85
CA GLU A 178 9.26 -5.54 -12.30
C GLU A 178 7.76 -5.53 -12.58
N THR A 179 7.32 -4.58 -13.42
CA THR A 179 5.92 -4.46 -13.85
C THR A 179 5.83 -4.62 -15.36
N ARG A 180 4.82 -5.33 -15.84
CA ARG A 180 4.58 -5.55 -17.28
C ARG A 180 3.21 -5.08 -17.68
N GLY A 181 3.12 -4.50 -18.86
CA GLY A 181 1.92 -3.83 -19.35
C GLY A 181 1.66 -2.52 -18.60
N GLY A 182 0.68 -1.76 -19.08
CA GLY A 182 0.32 -0.46 -18.54
C GLY A 182 1.15 0.70 -19.07
N ASP A 183 0.79 1.90 -18.63
CA ASP A 183 1.44 3.14 -19.00
C ASP A 183 2.73 3.38 -18.17
N ASP A 184 3.55 4.31 -18.64
CA ASP A 184 4.75 4.75 -17.93
C ASP A 184 4.42 5.25 -16.52
N PRO A 185 5.30 5.04 -15.53
CA PRO A 185 5.09 5.52 -14.17
C PRO A 185 4.88 7.02 -14.11
N ASP A 186 3.90 7.47 -13.31
CA ASP A 186 3.69 8.89 -13.06
C ASP A 186 4.98 9.53 -12.49
N PRO A 187 5.49 10.62 -13.11
CA PRO A 187 6.67 11.33 -12.60
C PRO A 187 6.56 11.76 -11.14
N ALA A 188 5.36 12.08 -10.65
CA ALA A 188 5.14 12.44 -9.25
C ALA A 188 5.36 11.23 -8.33
N VAL A 189 4.91 10.05 -8.73
CA VAL A 189 5.17 8.80 -8.00
C VAL A 189 6.67 8.51 -7.97
N ALA A 190 7.35 8.64 -9.11
CA ALA A 190 8.80 8.43 -9.19
C ALA A 190 9.58 9.37 -8.24
N LEU A 191 9.18 10.64 -8.13
CA LEU A 191 9.77 11.60 -7.19
C LEU A 191 9.52 11.21 -5.74
N LEU A 192 8.30 10.82 -5.39
CA LEU A 192 7.95 10.37 -4.04
C LEU A 192 8.76 9.15 -3.61
N LEU A 193 8.91 8.17 -4.52
CA LEU A 193 9.71 6.98 -4.29
C LEU A 193 11.18 7.34 -4.05
N HIS A 194 11.72 8.27 -4.84
CA HIS A 194 13.09 8.76 -4.69
C HIS A 194 13.32 9.42 -3.32
N GLU A 195 12.44 10.33 -2.89
CA GLU A 195 12.53 10.97 -1.58
C GLU A 195 12.47 9.96 -0.42
N ARG A 196 11.65 8.92 -0.54
CA ARG A 196 11.59 7.84 0.45
C ARG A 196 12.89 7.04 0.49
N ALA A 197 13.47 6.72 -0.67
CA ALA A 197 14.75 6.01 -0.75
C ALA A 197 15.89 6.81 -0.09
N VAL A 198 15.96 8.11 -0.37
CA VAL A 198 16.97 9.01 0.22
C VAL A 198 16.87 9.07 1.73
N ARG A 199 15.66 9.04 2.31
CA ARG A 199 15.45 9.08 3.78
C ARG A 199 16.09 7.89 4.51
N ILE A 200 16.17 6.73 3.86
CA ILE A 200 16.83 5.53 4.42
C ILE A 200 18.27 5.36 3.90
N GLY A 201 18.86 6.42 3.33
CA GLY A 201 20.22 6.38 2.78
C GLY A 201 20.37 5.52 1.54
N GLY A 202 19.27 5.18 0.89
CA GLY A 202 19.22 4.34 -0.30
C GLY A 202 19.28 5.14 -1.60
N THR A 203 19.37 4.40 -2.71
CA THR A 203 19.26 4.89 -4.09
C THR A 203 18.12 4.16 -4.78
N LEU A 204 17.39 4.87 -5.64
CA LEU A 204 16.31 4.33 -6.44
C LEU A 204 16.61 4.58 -7.91
N GLU A 205 16.48 3.51 -8.71
CA GLU A 205 16.62 3.54 -10.15
C GLU A 205 15.35 3.03 -10.81
N VAL A 206 14.90 3.71 -11.87
CA VAL A 206 13.77 3.28 -12.70
C VAL A 206 14.28 3.06 -14.11
N THR A 207 14.08 1.88 -14.67
CA THR A 207 14.58 1.51 -15.99
C THR A 207 13.53 0.74 -16.79
N GLY A 208 13.63 0.80 -18.14
CA GLY A 208 12.71 0.11 -19.05
C GLY A 208 11.38 0.84 -19.21
N GLN A 209 10.60 0.40 -20.19
CA GLN A 209 9.23 0.84 -20.43
C GLN A 209 8.28 -0.37 -20.33
N ASP A 210 8.63 -1.51 -20.91
CA ASP A 210 7.93 -2.78 -20.76
C ASP A 210 8.92 -3.95 -20.89
N PRO A 211 9.36 -4.57 -19.78
CA PRO A 211 8.96 -4.28 -18.41
C PRO A 211 9.58 -2.99 -17.85
N THR A 212 8.81 -2.28 -17.02
CA THR A 212 9.36 -1.23 -16.17
C THR A 212 9.95 -1.86 -14.91
N VAL A 213 11.16 -1.48 -14.57
CA VAL A 213 11.88 -2.02 -13.40
C VAL A 213 12.25 -0.89 -12.45
N VAL A 214 11.77 -0.98 -11.23
CA VAL A 214 12.14 -0.10 -10.12
C VAL A 214 13.09 -0.88 -9.20
N THR A 215 14.28 -0.35 -8.98
CA THR A 215 15.28 -0.96 -8.10
C THR A 215 15.66 0.01 -6.99
N LEU A 216 15.37 -0.38 -5.76
CA LEU A 216 15.87 0.28 -4.54
C LEU A 216 17.08 -0.49 -4.04
N THR A 217 18.16 0.23 -3.75
CA THR A 217 19.31 -0.30 -3.00
C THR A 217 19.51 0.56 -1.76
N ALA A 218 19.40 -0.03 -0.59
CA ALA A 218 19.51 0.67 0.68
C ALA A 218 20.53 -0.04 1.61
N PRO A 219 21.30 0.71 2.42
CA PRO A 219 22.15 0.11 3.44
C PRO A 219 21.30 -0.62 4.47
N LEU A 220 21.81 -1.70 5.03
CA LEU A 220 21.23 -2.28 6.24
C LEU A 220 21.58 -1.41 7.43
N PRO A 221 20.63 -1.16 8.35
CA PRO A 221 20.86 -0.39 9.56
C PRO A 221 21.86 -1.06 10.51
#